data_210be142fac77f1ba99d37041a47bbb9
#
_entry.id   210be142fac77f1ba99d37041a47bbb9
#
_cell.length_a   1.000
_cell.length_b   1.000
_cell.length_c   1.000
_cell.angle_alpha   90.00
_cell.angle_beta   90.00
_cell.angle_gamma   90.00
#
_symmetry.space_group_name_H-M   'P 1'
#
loop_
_entity.id
_entity.type
_entity.pdbx_description
1 polymer ?
#
loop_
_entity_poly.entity_id
_entity_poly.type
_entity_poly.pdbx_seq_one_letter_code
_entity_poly.pdbx_strand_id
1 'polypeptide(L)'
;MLEQYKALGISDAVLTFGEGVLADLKDRFAGIDAIAEANQMKVIAAMQKNRLAANHFNLSSGYGYDDEGRDTLERVYADCFGAEAALVRPQITCGTHALALALGANLLPGDELLSPVGGPYDTLEEVIGIRPSAGSLKEYGVSYRQVDLLPDGSFDYDGIRAAIGPQTKLITIQRSKGYATRPSFSVDQIGQLIAFCKQCKPDVICMVDNCCLLYTSPSPRDYAAS
;
A
#
# COMPACT_ATOMS: atom_id res chain seq x y z
N MET A 1 -14.37 -32.52 13.92
CA MET A 1 -14.51 -31.47 12.91
C MET A 1 -15.14 -31.99 11.61
N LEU A 2 -14.70 -33.09 11.02
CA LEU A 2 -15.27 -33.69 9.79
C LEU A 2 -16.78 -33.98 9.88
N GLU A 3 -17.27 -34.52 10.98
CA GLU A 3 -18.70 -34.81 11.16
C GLU A 3 -19.58 -33.55 11.14
N GLN A 4 -19.06 -32.41 11.58
CA GLN A 4 -19.78 -31.13 11.52
C GLN A 4 -19.94 -30.65 10.08
N TYR A 5 -18.93 -30.82 9.24
CA TYR A 5 -19.03 -30.50 7.81
C TYR A 5 -20.01 -31.42 7.07
N LYS A 6 -20.05 -32.72 7.43
CA LYS A 6 -21.04 -33.67 6.89
C LYS A 6 -22.48 -33.27 7.28
N ALA A 7 -22.68 -32.81 8.50
CA ALA A 7 -23.96 -32.32 8.94
C ALA A 7 -24.44 -31.09 8.15
N LEU A 8 -23.54 -30.34 7.55
CA LEU A 8 -23.86 -29.22 6.64
C LEU A 8 -24.08 -29.68 5.18
N GLY A 9 -24.10 -30.99 4.93
CA GLY A 9 -24.34 -31.54 3.59
C GLY A 9 -23.09 -31.59 2.68
N ILE A 10 -21.88 -31.40 3.23
CA ILE A 10 -20.65 -31.50 2.46
C ILE A 10 -20.28 -32.97 2.28
N SER A 11 -20.10 -33.39 1.04
CA SER A 11 -19.79 -34.78 0.73
C SER A 11 -18.38 -35.20 1.13
N ASP A 12 -18.18 -36.50 1.40
CA ASP A 12 -16.86 -37.04 1.71
C ASP A 12 -15.84 -36.77 0.60
N ALA A 13 -16.26 -36.78 -0.66
CA ALA A 13 -15.36 -36.47 -1.79
C ALA A 13 -14.81 -35.05 -1.73
N VAL A 14 -15.66 -34.07 -1.41
CA VAL A 14 -15.23 -32.67 -1.26
C VAL A 14 -14.33 -32.50 -0.04
N LEU A 15 -14.63 -33.15 1.07
CA LEU A 15 -13.79 -33.11 2.28
C LEU A 15 -12.40 -33.69 2.01
N THR A 16 -12.34 -34.89 1.40
CA THR A 16 -11.07 -35.54 1.07
C THR A 16 -10.22 -34.68 0.11
N PHE A 17 -10.86 -34.08 -0.91
CA PHE A 17 -10.18 -33.16 -1.81
C PHE A 17 -9.62 -31.95 -1.06
N GLY A 18 -10.44 -31.31 -0.22
CA GLY A 18 -10.05 -30.15 0.57
C GLY A 18 -8.88 -30.45 1.54
N GLU A 19 -8.91 -31.61 2.22
CA GLU A 19 -7.81 -32.05 3.07
C GLU A 19 -6.52 -32.29 2.30
N GLY A 20 -6.61 -32.88 1.09
CA GLY A 20 -5.47 -33.04 0.20
C GLY A 20 -4.83 -31.70 -0.17
N VAL A 21 -5.64 -30.72 -0.59
CA VAL A 21 -5.17 -29.37 -0.91
C VAL A 21 -4.52 -28.70 0.31
N LEU A 22 -5.12 -28.82 1.51
CA LEU A 22 -4.53 -28.26 2.72
C LEU A 22 -3.19 -28.93 3.08
N ALA A 23 -3.07 -30.24 2.86
CA ALA A 23 -1.80 -30.96 3.07
C ALA A 23 -0.71 -30.47 2.11
N ASP A 24 -1.04 -30.25 0.83
CA ASP A 24 -0.12 -29.73 -0.18
C ASP A 24 0.33 -28.30 0.10
N LEU A 25 -0.52 -27.49 0.75
CA LEU A 25 -0.24 -26.09 1.08
C LEU A 25 0.41 -25.90 2.46
N LYS A 26 0.60 -26.95 3.24
CA LYS A 26 1.08 -26.89 4.63
C LYS A 26 2.35 -26.05 4.79
N ASP A 27 3.37 -26.32 3.96
CA ASP A 27 4.65 -25.61 4.05
C ASP A 27 4.50 -24.12 3.64
N ARG A 28 3.61 -23.85 2.69
CA ARG A 28 3.28 -22.47 2.30
C ARG A 28 2.63 -21.70 3.45
N PHE A 29 1.68 -22.30 4.13
CA PHE A 29 1.03 -21.69 5.29
C PHE A 29 1.99 -21.52 6.45
N ALA A 30 2.85 -22.49 6.74
CA ALA A 30 3.87 -22.37 7.78
C ALA A 30 4.82 -21.18 7.52
N GLY A 31 5.21 -20.94 6.26
CA GLY A 31 6.00 -19.78 5.89
C GLY A 31 5.25 -18.46 6.12
N ILE A 32 3.96 -18.41 5.80
CA ILE A 32 3.11 -17.24 6.05
C ILE A 32 2.96 -16.99 7.56
N ASP A 33 2.74 -18.04 8.35
CA ASP A 33 2.59 -17.94 9.80
C ASP A 33 3.87 -17.42 10.47
N ALA A 34 5.05 -17.87 10.02
CA ALA A 34 6.33 -17.38 10.54
C ALA A 34 6.52 -15.87 10.29
N ILE A 35 6.12 -15.40 9.09
CA ILE A 35 6.13 -13.97 8.76
C ILE A 35 5.15 -13.20 9.64
N ALA A 36 3.92 -13.73 9.81
CA ALA A 36 2.89 -13.13 10.64
C ALA A 36 3.38 -12.97 12.10
N GLU A 37 4.01 -14.01 12.65
CA GLU A 37 4.58 -13.99 14.01
C GLU A 37 5.65 -12.91 14.13
N ALA A 38 6.62 -12.86 13.22
CA ALA A 38 7.68 -11.85 13.23
C ALA A 38 7.12 -10.42 13.21
N ASN A 39 6.11 -10.17 12.41
CA ASN A 39 5.48 -8.86 12.32
C ASN A 39 4.58 -8.53 13.51
N GLN A 40 3.89 -9.51 14.08
CA GLN A 40 3.18 -9.35 15.34
C GLN A 40 4.13 -8.89 16.45
N MET A 41 5.31 -9.49 16.54
CA MET A 41 6.33 -9.09 17.50
C MET A 41 6.84 -7.66 17.26
N LYS A 42 7.00 -7.26 16.01
CA LYS A 42 7.38 -5.88 15.63
C LYS A 42 6.33 -4.87 16.13
N VAL A 43 5.04 -5.15 15.93
CA VAL A 43 3.94 -4.30 16.40
C VAL A 43 3.94 -4.20 17.93
N ILE A 44 4.08 -5.34 18.63
CA ILE A 44 4.14 -5.37 20.10
C ILE A 44 5.32 -4.55 20.61
N ALA A 45 6.49 -4.70 20.00
CA ALA A 45 7.69 -3.93 20.36
C ALA A 45 7.47 -2.42 20.17
N ALA A 46 6.82 -1.99 19.07
CA ALA A 46 6.48 -0.60 18.84
C ALA A 46 5.49 -0.06 19.89
N MET A 47 4.47 -0.85 20.25
CA MET A 47 3.54 -0.51 21.33
C MET A 47 4.25 -0.34 22.68
N GLN A 48 5.15 -1.25 23.03
CA GLN A 48 5.94 -1.19 24.25
C GLN A 48 6.89 0.02 24.28
N LYS A 49 7.59 0.28 23.17
CA LYS A 49 8.47 1.45 23.00
C LYS A 49 7.71 2.75 23.25
N ASN A 50 6.50 2.87 22.74
CA ASN A 50 5.64 4.03 22.89
C ASN A 50 4.80 4.00 24.18
N ARG A 51 5.03 3.03 25.07
CA ARG A 51 4.36 2.90 26.38
C ARG A 51 2.84 2.94 26.26
N LEU A 52 2.29 2.22 25.27
CA LEU A 52 0.84 2.17 25.08
C LEU A 52 0.15 1.70 26.36
N ALA A 53 -0.85 2.47 26.81
CA ALA A 53 -1.58 2.25 28.05
C ALA A 53 -3.07 2.59 27.88
N ALA A 54 -3.88 2.27 28.88
CA ALA A 54 -5.35 2.43 28.81
C ALA A 54 -5.80 3.89 28.55
N ASN A 55 -5.05 4.88 29.05
CA ASN A 55 -5.37 6.30 28.83
C ASN A 55 -5.35 6.70 27.35
N HIS A 56 -4.57 6.04 26.50
CA HIS A 56 -4.52 6.31 25.06
C HIS A 56 -5.82 5.92 24.31
N PHE A 57 -6.70 5.17 24.95
CA PHE A 57 -8.01 4.79 24.43
C PHE A 57 -9.15 5.68 24.94
N ASN A 58 -8.84 6.71 25.73
CA ASN A 58 -9.84 7.66 26.19
C ASN A 58 -10.37 8.52 25.05
N LEU A 59 -11.60 9.00 25.20
CA LEU A 59 -12.20 9.95 24.28
C LEU A 59 -11.41 11.26 24.30
N SER A 60 -11.24 11.86 23.12
CA SER A 60 -10.67 13.19 22.95
C SER A 60 -11.74 14.17 22.44
N SER A 61 -11.42 15.47 22.42
CA SER A 61 -12.30 16.51 21.89
C SER A 61 -12.53 16.40 20.37
N GLY A 62 -11.71 15.63 19.66
CA GLY A 62 -11.73 15.51 18.21
C GLY A 62 -11.09 16.68 17.45
N TYR A 63 -10.71 17.77 18.13
CA TYR A 63 -10.06 18.94 17.51
C TYR A 63 -8.59 18.71 17.15
N GLY A 64 -7.99 17.63 17.64
CA GLY A 64 -6.62 17.28 17.31
C GLY A 64 -5.55 18.03 18.12
N TYR A 65 -5.93 18.76 19.14
CA TYR A 65 -5.01 19.37 20.08
C TYR A 65 -4.80 18.41 21.26
N ASP A 66 -3.53 18.12 21.57
CA ASP A 66 -3.13 17.28 22.71
C ASP A 66 -3.88 15.92 22.77
N ASP A 67 -4.09 15.31 21.60
CA ASP A 67 -4.70 13.98 21.50
C ASP A 67 -3.62 12.91 21.67
N GLU A 68 -3.36 12.56 22.93
CA GLU A 68 -2.30 11.63 23.32
C GLU A 68 -2.47 10.24 22.65
N GLY A 69 -3.70 9.75 22.55
CA GLY A 69 -4.00 8.46 21.92
C GLY A 69 -3.65 8.45 20.44
N ARG A 70 -4.07 9.47 19.72
CA ARG A 70 -3.81 9.61 18.30
C ARG A 70 -2.31 9.78 18.02
N ASP A 71 -1.66 10.66 18.74
CA ASP A 71 -0.23 10.93 18.54
C ASP A 71 0.62 9.70 18.88
N THR A 72 0.20 8.90 19.87
CA THR A 72 0.84 7.61 20.19
C THR A 72 0.61 6.59 19.10
N LEU A 73 -0.61 6.50 18.53
CA LEU A 73 -0.91 5.61 17.41
C LEU A 73 0.00 5.90 16.20
N GLU A 74 0.20 7.18 15.86
CA GLU A 74 1.06 7.58 14.74
C GLU A 74 2.53 7.23 14.99
N ARG A 75 3.02 7.39 16.22
CA ARG A 75 4.38 6.94 16.59
C ARG A 75 4.53 5.42 16.48
N VAL A 76 3.52 4.65 16.93
CA VAL A 76 3.52 3.20 16.79
C VAL A 76 3.58 2.79 15.32
N TYR A 77 2.79 3.42 14.45
CA TYR A 77 2.85 3.17 13.01
C TYR A 77 4.21 3.53 12.41
N ALA A 78 4.75 4.69 12.73
CA ALA A 78 6.07 5.09 12.26
C ALA A 78 7.15 4.09 12.66
N ASP A 79 7.14 3.64 13.93
CA ASP A 79 8.08 2.63 14.42
C ASP A 79 7.90 1.26 13.75
N CYS A 80 6.66 0.82 13.51
CA CYS A 80 6.38 -0.45 12.82
C CYS A 80 6.93 -0.47 11.40
N PHE A 81 6.87 0.67 10.70
CA PHE A 81 7.28 0.79 9.31
C PHE A 81 8.67 1.39 9.12
N GLY A 82 9.39 1.70 10.20
CA GLY A 82 10.70 2.35 10.13
C GLY A 82 10.63 3.72 9.43
N ALA A 83 9.49 4.40 9.52
CA ALA A 83 9.25 5.70 8.89
C ALA A 83 9.54 6.85 9.86
N GLU A 84 9.85 8.02 9.31
CA GLU A 84 10.06 9.25 10.09
C GLU A 84 8.78 9.71 10.78
N ALA A 85 7.63 9.54 10.12
CA ALA A 85 6.33 9.91 10.62
C ALA A 85 5.22 9.05 9.99
N ALA A 86 4.06 9.02 10.65
CA ALA A 86 2.86 8.42 10.11
C ALA A 86 1.68 9.36 10.30
N LEU A 87 0.71 9.30 9.39
CA LEU A 87 -0.56 9.99 9.50
C LEU A 87 -1.69 8.96 9.55
N VAL A 88 -2.25 8.75 10.73
CA VAL A 88 -3.33 7.78 10.98
C VAL A 88 -4.50 8.50 11.62
N ARG A 89 -5.53 8.78 10.83
CA ARG A 89 -6.67 9.62 11.24
C ARG A 89 -7.99 8.95 10.85
N PRO A 90 -9.00 8.96 11.72
CA PRO A 90 -10.34 8.47 11.39
C PRO A 90 -11.03 9.32 10.30
N GLN A 91 -10.58 10.56 10.10
CA GLN A 91 -11.06 11.44 9.03
C GLN A 91 -10.58 10.99 7.63
N ILE A 92 -9.55 10.17 7.55
CA ILE A 92 -9.13 9.51 6.31
C ILE A 92 -9.98 8.26 6.15
N THR A 93 -11.09 8.38 5.44
CA THR A 93 -12.20 7.42 5.48
C THR A 93 -11.99 6.15 4.66
N CYS A 94 -11.07 6.19 3.68
CA CYS A 94 -10.78 5.04 2.81
C CYS A 94 -9.42 5.18 2.14
N GLY A 95 -8.96 4.13 1.45
CA GLY A 95 -7.69 4.12 0.72
C GLY A 95 -7.62 5.19 -0.37
N THR A 96 -8.68 5.35 -1.16
CA THR A 96 -8.75 6.41 -2.19
C THR A 96 -8.58 7.80 -1.59
N HIS A 97 -9.21 8.07 -0.43
CA HIS A 97 -9.05 9.35 0.27
C HIS A 97 -7.60 9.55 0.76
N ALA A 98 -6.97 8.52 1.31
CA ALA A 98 -5.56 8.58 1.71
C ALA A 98 -4.63 8.90 0.54
N LEU A 99 -4.84 8.25 -0.61
CA LEU A 99 -4.06 8.49 -1.82
C LEU A 99 -4.32 9.89 -2.40
N ALA A 100 -5.60 10.33 -2.44
CA ALA A 100 -5.95 11.67 -2.88
C ALA A 100 -5.29 12.76 -2.02
N LEU A 101 -5.27 12.59 -0.70
CA LEU A 101 -4.59 13.50 0.22
C LEU A 101 -3.07 13.51 -0.03
N ALA A 102 -2.46 12.33 -0.19
CA ALA A 102 -1.02 12.22 -0.45
C ALA A 102 -0.63 12.88 -1.79
N LEU A 103 -1.44 12.70 -2.82
CA LEU A 103 -1.24 13.35 -4.12
C LEU A 103 -1.42 14.87 -4.02
N GLY A 104 -2.55 15.33 -3.46
CA GLY A 104 -2.87 16.76 -3.36
C GLY A 104 -1.93 17.54 -2.46
N ALA A 105 -1.34 16.90 -1.45
CA ALA A 105 -0.35 17.53 -0.57
C ALA A 105 1.02 17.76 -1.24
N ASN A 106 1.31 17.05 -2.32
CA ASN A 106 2.63 17.05 -2.96
C ASN A 106 2.64 17.60 -4.39
N LEU A 107 1.47 17.89 -4.97
CA LEU A 107 1.34 18.34 -6.35
C LEU A 107 0.70 19.72 -6.40
N LEU A 108 1.31 20.62 -7.16
CA LEU A 108 0.83 21.99 -7.42
C LEU A 108 0.48 22.16 -8.90
N PRO A 109 -0.30 23.19 -9.27
CA PRO A 109 -0.55 23.51 -10.67
C PRO A 109 0.75 23.66 -11.47
N GLY A 110 0.85 22.94 -12.58
CA GLY A 110 2.05 22.87 -13.43
C GLY A 110 2.97 21.68 -13.16
N ASP A 111 2.76 20.95 -12.05
CA ASP A 111 3.49 19.71 -11.78
C ASP A 111 2.96 18.54 -12.61
N GLU A 112 3.80 17.52 -12.77
CA GLU A 112 3.47 16.27 -13.43
C GLU A 112 3.51 15.11 -12.43
N LEU A 113 2.45 14.29 -12.46
CA LEU A 113 2.36 12.96 -11.84
C LEU A 113 2.74 11.90 -12.86
N LEU A 114 3.75 11.09 -12.59
CA LEU A 114 4.19 9.98 -13.43
C LEU A 114 3.88 8.64 -12.78
N SER A 115 3.22 7.73 -13.51
CA SER A 115 3.11 6.32 -13.14
C SER A 115 4.06 5.47 -13.99
N PRO A 116 5.06 4.81 -13.40
CA PRO A 116 6.02 3.98 -14.15
C PRO A 116 5.59 2.51 -14.25
N VAL A 117 4.36 2.18 -13.86
CA VAL A 117 3.85 0.80 -13.76
C VAL A 117 2.50 0.61 -14.47
N GLY A 118 2.22 1.47 -15.45
CA GLY A 118 0.94 1.50 -16.15
C GLY A 118 -0.12 2.35 -15.45
N GLY A 119 -1.39 2.15 -15.80
CA GLY A 119 -2.52 2.89 -15.23
C GLY A 119 -2.69 2.64 -13.72
N PRO A 120 -3.19 3.63 -12.97
CA PRO A 120 -3.49 3.48 -11.55
C PRO A 120 -4.75 2.62 -11.35
N TYR A 121 -5.05 2.31 -10.08
CA TYR A 121 -6.32 1.69 -9.71
C TYR A 121 -7.50 2.57 -10.14
N ASP A 122 -8.61 1.95 -10.54
CA ASP A 122 -9.75 2.61 -11.19
C ASP A 122 -10.33 3.80 -10.41
N THR A 123 -10.35 3.73 -9.07
CA THR A 123 -10.85 4.84 -8.24
C THR A 123 -9.94 6.08 -8.27
N LEU A 124 -8.66 5.92 -8.63
CA LEU A 124 -7.74 7.04 -8.77
C LEU A 124 -7.84 7.72 -10.14
N GLU A 125 -8.42 7.07 -11.15
CA GLU A 125 -8.59 7.68 -12.47
C GLU A 125 -9.40 8.97 -12.41
N GLU A 126 -10.43 9.01 -11.56
CA GLU A 126 -11.24 10.21 -11.33
C GLU A 126 -10.52 11.26 -10.48
N VAL A 127 -9.80 10.83 -9.44
CA VAL A 127 -8.99 11.73 -8.60
C VAL A 127 -7.92 12.44 -9.42
N ILE A 128 -7.24 11.71 -10.30
CA ILE A 128 -6.20 12.26 -11.18
C ILE A 128 -6.82 13.07 -12.33
N GLY A 129 -7.97 12.64 -12.84
CA GLY A 129 -8.64 13.22 -14.01
C GLY A 129 -8.27 12.54 -15.32
N ILE A 130 -7.82 11.27 -15.28
CA ILE A 130 -7.70 10.39 -16.45
C ILE A 130 -9.09 10.17 -17.01
N ARG A 131 -10.03 9.81 -16.14
CA ARG A 131 -11.47 9.83 -16.41
C ARG A 131 -12.01 11.20 -15.95
N PRO A 132 -12.78 11.92 -16.79
CA PRO A 132 -13.27 13.24 -16.45
C PRO A 132 -14.04 13.26 -15.13
N SER A 133 -13.61 14.11 -14.21
CA SER A 133 -14.22 14.26 -12.88
C SER A 133 -13.99 15.68 -12.37
N ALA A 134 -15.04 16.30 -11.85
CA ALA A 134 -14.95 17.62 -11.25
C ALA A 134 -14.10 17.60 -9.97
N GLY A 135 -13.21 18.57 -9.83
CA GLY A 135 -12.29 18.64 -8.70
C GLY A 135 -11.09 17.70 -8.80
N SER A 136 -10.85 17.11 -9.99
CA SER A 136 -9.68 16.26 -10.22
C SER A 136 -8.37 17.08 -10.24
N LEU A 137 -7.24 16.41 -10.02
CA LEU A 137 -5.91 17.04 -10.10
C LEU A 137 -5.67 17.72 -11.45
N LYS A 138 -6.20 17.14 -12.53
CA LYS A 138 -6.13 17.72 -13.88
C LYS A 138 -6.82 19.08 -13.96
N GLU A 139 -7.98 19.26 -13.32
CA GLU A 139 -8.67 20.54 -13.28
C GLU A 139 -7.91 21.60 -12.47
N TYR A 140 -7.10 21.16 -11.52
CA TYR A 140 -6.16 22.01 -10.77
C TYR A 140 -4.83 22.22 -11.49
N GLY A 141 -4.70 21.80 -12.74
CA GLY A 141 -3.53 22.07 -13.59
C GLY A 141 -2.36 21.10 -13.38
N VAL A 142 -2.59 19.95 -12.77
CA VAL A 142 -1.60 18.85 -12.67
C VAL A 142 -1.72 17.97 -13.92
N SER A 143 -0.59 17.68 -14.56
CA SER A 143 -0.55 16.75 -15.69
C SER A 143 -0.30 15.32 -15.21
N TYR A 144 -0.77 14.34 -15.99
CA TYR A 144 -0.54 12.91 -15.77
C TYR A 144 0.14 12.27 -16.95
N ARG A 145 1.10 11.40 -16.66
CA ARG A 145 1.77 10.56 -17.64
C ARG A 145 1.94 9.15 -17.07
N GLN A 146 1.94 8.14 -17.94
CA GLN A 146 2.30 6.78 -17.56
C GLN A 146 3.30 6.17 -18.52
N VAL A 147 4.05 5.21 -18.01
CA VAL A 147 4.88 4.28 -18.77
C VAL A 147 4.36 2.88 -18.45
N ASP A 148 3.98 2.15 -19.47
CA ASP A 148 3.48 0.80 -19.30
C ASP A 148 4.64 -0.17 -19.05
N LEU A 149 4.32 -1.32 -18.46
CA LEU A 149 5.30 -2.40 -18.31
C LEU A 149 5.65 -3.00 -19.67
N LEU A 150 6.84 -3.57 -19.76
CA LEU A 150 7.23 -4.37 -20.91
C LEU A 150 6.35 -5.64 -21.02
N PRO A 151 6.30 -6.30 -22.19
CA PRO A 151 5.44 -7.48 -22.40
C PRO A 151 5.71 -8.64 -21.43
N ASP A 152 6.92 -8.73 -20.86
CA ASP A 152 7.29 -9.71 -19.85
C ASP A 152 6.89 -9.31 -18.42
N GLY A 153 6.28 -8.14 -18.25
CA GLY A 153 5.88 -7.59 -16.95
C GLY A 153 6.99 -6.86 -16.19
N SER A 154 8.17 -6.69 -16.77
CA SER A 154 9.27 -5.92 -16.19
C SER A 154 9.08 -4.41 -16.40
N PHE A 155 9.82 -3.60 -15.64
CA PHE A 155 9.79 -2.14 -15.78
C PHE A 155 10.53 -1.70 -17.05
N ASP A 156 9.91 -0.80 -17.80
CA ASP A 156 10.56 -0.11 -18.92
C ASP A 156 11.44 1.03 -18.43
N TYR A 157 12.65 0.73 -17.99
CA TYR A 157 13.57 1.72 -17.45
C TYR A 157 13.96 2.80 -18.47
N ASP A 158 14.02 2.48 -19.75
CA ASP A 158 14.35 3.47 -20.79
C ASP A 158 13.15 4.41 -21.04
N GLY A 159 11.95 3.86 -21.11
CA GLY A 159 10.71 4.65 -21.18
C GLY A 159 10.53 5.56 -19.95
N ILE A 160 10.78 5.03 -18.75
CA ILE A 160 10.73 5.81 -17.50
C ILE A 160 11.73 6.95 -17.52
N ARG A 161 12.99 6.71 -17.93
CA ARG A 161 14.01 7.74 -18.06
C ARG A 161 13.59 8.83 -19.04
N ALA A 162 13.04 8.45 -20.17
CA ALA A 162 12.56 9.38 -21.19
C ALA A 162 11.34 10.19 -20.73
N ALA A 163 10.50 9.61 -19.86
CA ALA A 163 9.30 10.26 -19.33
C ALA A 163 9.59 11.26 -18.22
N ILE A 164 10.62 11.03 -17.39
CA ILE A 164 10.99 11.94 -16.30
C ILE A 164 11.51 13.26 -16.87
N GLY A 165 10.79 14.35 -16.58
CA GLY A 165 11.09 15.70 -17.04
C GLY A 165 11.20 16.72 -15.90
N PRO A 166 11.44 18.00 -16.23
CA PRO A 166 11.52 19.06 -15.22
C PRO A 166 10.27 19.18 -14.35
N GLN A 167 9.09 18.96 -14.95
CA GLN A 167 7.77 19.05 -14.28
C GLN A 167 7.38 17.81 -13.50
N THR A 168 8.05 16.67 -13.70
CA THR A 168 7.77 15.43 -12.97
C THR A 168 8.09 15.62 -11.49
N LYS A 169 7.07 15.86 -10.70
CA LYS A 169 7.17 16.14 -9.26
C LYS A 169 7.01 14.91 -8.42
N LEU A 170 6.09 14.03 -8.80
CA LEU A 170 5.75 12.83 -8.06
C LEU A 170 5.66 11.63 -8.99
N ILE A 171 6.24 10.52 -8.55
CA ILE A 171 6.14 9.20 -9.18
C ILE A 171 5.28 8.33 -8.28
N THR A 172 4.15 7.81 -8.81
CA THR A 172 3.24 6.92 -8.09
C THR A 172 3.45 5.48 -8.53
N ILE A 173 3.71 4.59 -7.58
CA ILE A 173 4.00 3.17 -7.83
C ILE A 173 2.90 2.34 -7.15
N GLN A 174 1.98 1.79 -7.92
CA GLN A 174 1.00 0.84 -7.40
C GLN A 174 1.63 -0.54 -7.29
N ARG A 175 1.80 -1.04 -6.06
CA ARG A 175 2.42 -2.34 -5.81
C ARG A 175 1.53 -3.51 -6.19
N SER A 176 0.27 -3.47 -5.76
CA SER A 176 -0.71 -4.52 -6.07
C SER A 176 -1.09 -4.50 -7.54
N LYS A 177 -1.49 -5.66 -8.06
CA LYS A 177 -1.98 -5.74 -9.43
C LYS A 177 -3.39 -5.17 -9.62
N GLY A 178 -4.15 -4.97 -8.54
CA GLY A 178 -5.56 -4.65 -8.63
C GLY A 178 -6.31 -5.68 -9.47
N TYR A 179 -7.05 -5.24 -10.47
CA TYR A 179 -7.73 -6.09 -11.44
C TYR A 179 -6.88 -6.46 -12.68
N ALA A 180 -5.66 -5.93 -12.77
CA ALA A 180 -4.78 -6.23 -13.89
C ALA A 180 -4.24 -7.67 -13.83
N THR A 181 -3.83 -8.20 -14.97
CA THR A 181 -3.29 -9.56 -15.09
C THR A 181 -1.78 -9.65 -14.78
N ARG A 182 -1.12 -8.51 -14.54
CA ARG A 182 0.30 -8.46 -14.17
C ARG A 182 0.56 -9.04 -12.78
N PRO A 183 1.78 -9.50 -12.45
CA PRO A 183 2.15 -9.86 -11.09
C PRO A 183 2.19 -8.62 -10.17
N SER A 184 2.07 -8.83 -8.85
CA SER A 184 2.40 -7.82 -7.85
C SER A 184 3.92 -7.70 -7.72
N PHE A 185 4.40 -6.49 -7.43
CA PHE A 185 5.84 -6.24 -7.28
C PHE A 185 6.33 -6.62 -5.89
N SER A 186 7.55 -7.17 -5.82
CA SER A 186 8.25 -7.35 -4.56
C SER A 186 8.76 -6.01 -4.02
N VAL A 187 9.13 -6.00 -2.74
CA VAL A 187 9.75 -4.82 -2.10
C VAL A 187 11.06 -4.46 -2.78
N ASP A 188 11.87 -5.47 -3.10
CA ASP A 188 13.16 -5.27 -3.78
C ASP A 188 12.98 -4.64 -5.17
N GLN A 189 12.02 -5.11 -5.95
CA GLN A 189 11.70 -4.52 -7.26
C GLN A 189 11.30 -3.04 -7.12
N ILE A 190 10.46 -2.71 -6.14
CA ILE A 190 10.05 -1.33 -5.87
C ILE A 190 11.24 -0.51 -5.41
N GLY A 191 12.09 -1.04 -4.53
CA GLY A 191 13.31 -0.37 -4.07
C GLY A 191 14.26 -0.04 -5.21
N GLN A 192 14.48 -0.97 -6.14
CA GLN A 192 15.28 -0.75 -7.34
C GLN A 192 14.68 0.33 -8.25
N LEU A 193 13.35 0.29 -8.46
CA LEU A 193 12.65 1.29 -9.25
C LEU A 193 12.76 2.69 -8.63
N ILE A 194 12.57 2.82 -7.32
CA ILE A 194 12.72 4.09 -6.60
C ILE A 194 14.16 4.61 -6.74
N ALA A 195 15.16 3.75 -6.52
CA ALA A 195 16.56 4.13 -6.66
C ALA A 195 16.87 4.63 -8.07
N PHE A 196 16.35 3.96 -9.10
CA PHE A 196 16.48 4.39 -10.48
C PHE A 196 15.83 5.76 -10.74
N CYS A 197 14.59 5.96 -10.28
CA CYS A 197 13.88 7.23 -10.43
C CYS A 197 14.63 8.39 -9.75
N LYS A 198 15.18 8.14 -8.55
CA LYS A 198 15.99 9.10 -7.81
C LYS A 198 17.35 9.39 -8.49
N GLN A 199 17.92 8.44 -9.22
CA GLN A 199 19.10 8.71 -10.06
C GLN A 199 18.78 9.62 -11.25
N CYS A 200 17.59 9.46 -11.85
CA CYS A 200 17.14 10.32 -12.95
C CYS A 200 16.79 11.74 -12.47
N LYS A 201 16.12 11.85 -11.31
CA LYS A 201 15.68 13.11 -10.72
C LYS A 201 15.74 13.02 -9.18
N PRO A 202 16.82 13.50 -8.54
CA PRO A 202 17.05 13.33 -7.10
C PRO A 202 15.95 13.90 -6.18
N ASP A 203 15.30 14.98 -6.60
CA ASP A 203 14.26 15.69 -5.87
C ASP A 203 12.83 15.15 -6.12
N VAL A 204 12.67 14.16 -7.01
CA VAL A 204 11.34 13.57 -7.28
C VAL A 204 10.81 12.85 -6.04
N ILE A 205 9.53 13.01 -5.77
CA ILE A 205 8.85 12.28 -4.70
C ILE A 205 8.41 10.93 -5.24
N CYS A 206 8.72 9.84 -4.52
CA CYS A 206 8.23 8.52 -4.85
C CYS A 206 7.16 8.12 -3.83
N MET A 207 5.93 7.92 -4.30
CA MET A 207 4.80 7.45 -3.51
C MET A 207 4.50 6.00 -3.88
N VAL A 208 4.44 5.12 -2.90
CA VAL A 208 4.06 3.72 -3.11
C VAL A 208 2.65 3.49 -2.59
N ASP A 209 1.74 3.11 -3.51
CA ASP A 209 0.44 2.60 -3.14
C ASP A 209 0.57 1.12 -2.77
N ASN A 210 0.55 0.84 -1.47
CA ASN A 210 0.63 -0.50 -0.90
C ASN A 210 -0.75 -0.98 -0.41
N CYS A 211 -1.83 -0.51 -1.01
CA CYS A 211 -3.22 -0.72 -0.60
C CYS A 211 -3.61 -2.20 -0.46
N CYS A 212 -4.52 -2.46 0.46
CA CYS A 212 -5.20 -3.74 0.72
C CYS A 212 -4.35 -4.88 1.28
N LEU A 213 -3.06 -4.69 1.44
CA LEU A 213 -2.20 -5.75 1.95
C LEU A 213 -2.31 -5.90 3.49
N LEU A 214 -2.93 -4.95 4.18
CA LEU A 214 -3.18 -5.03 5.61
C LEU A 214 -4.42 -5.86 5.98
N TYR A 215 -5.38 -6.01 5.06
CA TYR A 215 -6.67 -6.62 5.41
C TYR A 215 -6.72 -8.13 5.19
N THR A 216 -5.84 -8.70 4.39
CA THR A 216 -6.04 -10.04 3.82
C THR A 216 -5.00 -11.07 4.18
N SER A 217 -3.89 -10.68 4.82
CA SER A 217 -2.86 -11.63 5.26
C SER A 217 -1.85 -10.95 6.16
N PRO A 218 -0.96 -11.73 6.82
CA PRO A 218 0.28 -11.20 7.36
C PRO A 218 0.87 -10.33 6.27
N SER A 219 0.80 -9.08 6.56
CA SER A 219 0.81 -8.08 5.54
C SER A 219 2.17 -8.03 4.87
N PRO A 220 2.23 -7.97 3.56
CA PRO A 220 3.42 -7.52 2.87
C PRO A 220 3.82 -6.08 3.16
N ARG A 221 3.07 -5.32 3.96
CA ARG A 221 3.61 -4.14 4.66
C ARG A 221 4.79 -4.49 5.52
N ASP A 222 4.79 -5.70 5.96
CA ASP A 222 5.84 -6.31 6.70
C ASP A 222 7.10 -6.50 5.84
N TYR A 223 6.93 -6.66 4.55
CA TYR A 223 8.03 -6.61 3.59
C TYR A 223 8.37 -5.19 3.14
N ALA A 224 7.42 -4.26 3.20
CA ALA A 224 7.67 -2.88 2.83
C ALA A 224 8.41 -2.09 3.92
N ALA A 225 8.50 -2.64 5.11
CA ALA A 225 9.21 -2.07 6.26
C ALA A 225 10.60 -2.67 6.48
N SER A 226 11.03 -3.62 5.62
CA SER A 226 12.36 -4.22 5.67
C SER A 226 13.26 -3.67 4.58
#